data_1eaa5927c80276237849deb6f6310931
#
_entry.id   1eaa5927c80276237849deb6f6310931
#
_cell.length_a   1.000
_cell.length_b   1.000
_cell.length_c   1.000
_cell.angle_alpha   90.00
_cell.angle_beta   90.00
_cell.angle_gamma   90.00
#
_symmetry.space_group_name_H-M   'P 1'
#
loop_
_entity.id
_entity.type
_entity.pdbx_description
1 polymer ?
#
loop_
_entity_poly.entity_id
_entity_poly.type
_entity_poly.pdbx_seq_one_letter_code
_entity_poly.pdbx_strand_id
1 'polypeptide(L)'
;MLKYPIFLQDNENSCGAYCIKMLLSFYKRDDEIKNIKKRCRLTKEGITVYGLIQVLKEYHLEAKAYQCEFKHLFEEVNCPAIVHLKQDDLYHYVILYKVKDGYFLVGDPAKGLIKMSYESFSKQFTGIIIMIDHVGMPITKRT
;
A
#
# COMPACT_ATOMS: atom_id res chain seq x y z
N MET A 1 -0.91 3.33 -20.14
CA MET A 1 -0.38 3.15 -18.78
C MET A 1 -1.31 3.77 -17.76
N LEU A 2 -1.63 3.02 -16.74
CA LEU A 2 -2.51 3.52 -15.70
C LEU A 2 -1.74 4.41 -14.74
N LYS A 3 -2.28 5.59 -14.48
CA LYS A 3 -1.68 6.53 -13.52
C LYS A 3 -1.75 6.00 -12.09
N TYR A 4 -2.84 5.29 -11.78
CA TYR A 4 -3.06 4.71 -10.46
C TYR A 4 -3.34 3.23 -10.64
N PRO A 5 -2.31 2.38 -10.65
CA PRO A 5 -2.50 0.95 -10.87
C PRO A 5 -3.41 0.32 -9.82
N ILE A 6 -4.30 -0.55 -10.27
CA ILE A 6 -5.22 -1.28 -9.40
C ILE A 6 -5.17 -2.77 -9.73
N PHE A 7 -5.04 -3.58 -8.69
CA PHE A 7 -5.11 -5.03 -8.78
C PHE A 7 -5.96 -5.53 -7.64
N LEU A 8 -6.96 -6.35 -7.97
CA LEU A 8 -7.90 -6.84 -6.96
C LEU A 8 -7.39 -8.11 -6.31
N GLN A 9 -7.53 -8.17 -5.00
CA GLN A 9 -7.10 -9.33 -4.22
C GLN A 9 -7.99 -10.54 -4.50
N ASP A 10 -7.41 -11.72 -4.33
CA ASP A 10 -8.11 -12.97 -4.58
C ASP A 10 -8.58 -13.68 -3.31
N ASN A 11 -8.19 -13.20 -2.14
CA ASN A 11 -8.69 -13.69 -0.87
C ASN A 11 -8.41 -12.68 0.25
N GLU A 12 -8.96 -12.96 1.44
CA GLU A 12 -8.93 -12.00 2.54
C GLU A 12 -7.54 -11.72 3.09
N ASN A 13 -6.61 -12.66 2.99
CA ASN A 13 -5.27 -12.46 3.55
C ASN A 13 -4.27 -11.87 2.57
N SER A 14 -4.68 -11.54 1.36
CA SER A 14 -3.74 -11.10 0.34
C SER A 14 -3.72 -9.60 0.08
N CYS A 15 -4.45 -8.80 0.85
CA CYS A 15 -4.52 -7.35 0.61
C CYS A 15 -3.13 -6.70 0.64
N GLY A 16 -2.27 -7.09 1.58
CA GLY A 16 -0.91 -6.54 1.64
C GLY A 16 -0.07 -6.86 0.42
N ALA A 17 -0.16 -8.10 -0.06
CA ALA A 17 0.56 -8.51 -1.26
C ALA A 17 0.10 -7.71 -2.49
N TYR A 18 -1.20 -7.46 -2.61
CA TYR A 18 -1.72 -6.66 -3.72
C TYR A 18 -1.40 -5.18 -3.58
N CYS A 19 -1.27 -4.66 -2.35
CA CYS A 19 -0.75 -3.31 -2.15
C CYS A 19 0.68 -3.21 -2.65
N ILE A 20 1.52 -4.21 -2.36
CA ILE A 20 2.88 -4.24 -2.90
C ILE A 20 2.84 -4.26 -4.42
N LYS A 21 1.98 -5.11 -5.01
CA LYS A 21 1.83 -5.18 -6.47
C LYS A 21 1.51 -3.81 -7.06
N MET A 22 0.59 -3.09 -6.44
CA MET A 22 0.21 -1.76 -6.90
C MET A 22 1.37 -0.77 -6.81
N LEU A 23 2.13 -0.79 -5.70
CA LEU A 23 3.30 0.08 -5.56
C LEU A 23 4.37 -0.25 -6.58
N LEU A 24 4.64 -1.54 -6.81
CA LEU A 24 5.65 -1.95 -7.78
C LEU A 24 5.27 -1.48 -9.18
N SER A 25 4.01 -1.62 -9.53
CA SER A 25 3.53 -1.15 -10.83
C SER A 25 3.65 0.36 -10.95
N PHE A 26 3.31 1.08 -9.88
CA PHE A 26 3.42 2.54 -9.86
C PHE A 26 4.87 2.99 -10.12
N TYR A 27 5.84 2.31 -9.50
CA TYR A 27 7.25 2.64 -9.63
C TYR A 27 7.93 1.94 -10.80
N LYS A 28 7.15 1.26 -11.65
CA LYS A 28 7.65 0.56 -12.85
C LYS A 28 8.64 -0.55 -12.51
N ARG A 29 8.33 -1.29 -11.45
CA ARG A 29 9.11 -2.44 -10.98
C ARG A 29 8.24 -3.66 -10.86
N ASP A 30 7.30 -3.80 -11.74
CA ASP A 30 6.27 -4.83 -11.63
C ASP A 30 6.85 -6.24 -11.59
N ASP A 31 6.15 -7.11 -10.88
CA ASP A 31 6.46 -8.52 -10.78
C ASP A 31 5.13 -9.27 -10.76
N GLU A 32 5.17 -10.56 -11.07
CA GLU A 32 3.96 -11.37 -11.01
C GLU A 32 3.49 -11.52 -9.57
N ILE A 33 2.18 -11.50 -9.38
CA ILE A 33 1.62 -11.59 -8.03
C ILE A 33 2.03 -12.89 -7.32
N LYS A 34 2.21 -13.98 -8.05
CA LYS A 34 2.63 -15.24 -7.43
C LYS A 34 4.01 -15.11 -6.77
N ASN A 35 4.91 -14.34 -7.38
CA ASN A 35 6.25 -14.10 -6.83
C ASN A 35 6.17 -13.20 -5.61
N ILE A 36 5.32 -12.18 -5.68
CA ILE A 36 5.12 -11.26 -4.56
C ILE A 36 4.54 -12.01 -3.37
N LYS A 37 3.52 -12.83 -3.59
CA LYS A 37 2.91 -13.63 -2.52
C LYS A 37 3.92 -14.56 -1.87
N LYS A 38 4.78 -15.16 -2.68
CA LYS A 38 5.82 -16.05 -2.18
C LYS A 38 6.78 -15.32 -1.25
N ARG A 39 7.18 -14.11 -1.64
CA ARG A 39 8.05 -13.28 -0.80
C ARG A 39 7.36 -12.82 0.48
N CYS A 40 6.07 -12.59 0.41
CA CYS A 40 5.29 -12.15 1.57
C CYS A 40 5.13 -13.23 2.63
N ARG A 41 5.23 -14.51 2.27
CA ARG A 41 5.04 -15.62 3.20
C ARG A 41 3.74 -15.48 3.97
N LEU A 42 2.64 -15.31 3.23
CA LEU A 42 1.34 -15.02 3.81
C LEU A 42 0.88 -16.09 4.78
N THR A 43 0.29 -15.64 5.89
CA THR A 43 -0.38 -16.49 6.86
C THR A 43 -1.87 -16.24 6.79
N LYS A 44 -2.66 -16.89 7.65
CA LYS A 44 -4.10 -16.63 7.74
C LYS A 44 -4.39 -15.17 8.04
N GLU A 45 -3.54 -14.52 8.82
CA GLU A 45 -3.68 -13.13 9.20
C GLU A 45 -3.11 -12.18 8.15
N GLY A 46 -2.52 -12.70 7.09
CA GLY A 46 -1.90 -11.90 6.06
C GLY A 46 -0.44 -11.61 6.35
N ILE A 47 -0.04 -10.37 6.18
CA ILE A 47 1.35 -9.95 6.36
C ILE A 47 1.40 -8.77 7.35
N THR A 48 2.45 -8.75 8.16
CA THR A 48 2.66 -7.67 9.13
C THR A 48 3.22 -6.43 8.44
N VAL A 49 3.15 -5.28 9.13
CA VAL A 49 3.79 -4.05 8.67
C VAL A 49 5.28 -4.27 8.43
N TYR A 50 5.95 -4.93 9.37
CA TYR A 50 7.37 -5.26 9.21
C TYR A 50 7.60 -6.11 7.96
N GLY A 51 6.75 -7.10 7.75
CA GLY A 51 6.85 -7.96 6.57
C GLY A 51 6.70 -7.18 5.27
N LEU A 52 5.76 -6.24 5.21
CA LEU A 52 5.58 -5.39 4.03
C LEU A 52 6.85 -4.60 3.74
N ILE A 53 7.44 -4.01 4.77
CA ILE A 53 8.67 -3.23 4.63
C ILE A 53 9.80 -4.08 4.10
N GLN A 54 9.95 -5.31 4.62
CA GLN A 54 11.00 -6.22 4.18
C GLN A 54 10.83 -6.64 2.72
N VAL A 55 9.60 -6.93 2.31
CA VAL A 55 9.34 -7.30 0.92
C VAL A 55 9.63 -6.12 -0.02
N LEU A 56 9.17 -4.93 0.35
CA LEU A 56 9.43 -3.73 -0.46
C LEU A 56 10.93 -3.49 -0.63
N LYS A 57 11.70 -3.74 0.42
CA LYS A 57 13.16 -3.59 0.36
C LYS A 57 13.78 -4.54 -0.65
N GLU A 58 13.24 -5.75 -0.80
CA GLU A 58 13.73 -6.68 -1.81
C GLU A 58 13.55 -6.16 -3.24
N TYR A 59 12.62 -5.24 -3.42
CA TYR A 59 12.39 -4.57 -4.70
C TYR A 59 13.03 -3.18 -4.76
N HIS A 60 13.92 -2.88 -3.82
CA HIS A 60 14.66 -1.60 -3.75
C HIS A 60 13.77 -0.39 -3.50
N LEU A 61 12.67 -0.62 -2.78
CA LEU A 61 11.84 0.45 -2.28
C LEU A 61 12.04 0.52 -0.76
N GLU A 62 12.76 1.53 -0.32
CA GLU A 62 12.98 1.72 1.11
C GLU A 62 11.77 2.38 1.74
N ALA A 63 11.11 1.63 2.59
CA ALA A 63 9.89 2.07 3.23
C ALA A 63 10.06 2.12 4.73
N LYS A 64 9.32 3.02 5.36
CA LYS A 64 9.26 3.12 6.81
C LYS A 64 7.82 3.23 7.25
N ALA A 65 7.54 2.66 8.42
CA ALA A 65 6.23 2.79 9.05
C ALA A 65 6.24 3.97 9.99
N TYR A 66 5.15 4.71 9.98
CA TYR A 66 4.95 5.85 10.86
C TYR A 66 3.61 5.70 11.56
N GLN A 67 3.56 6.16 12.79
CA GLN A 67 2.30 6.31 13.49
C GLN A 67 1.98 7.79 13.52
N CYS A 68 0.82 8.17 13.05
CA CYS A 68 0.46 9.57 12.95
C CYS A 68 -1.03 9.78 13.17
N GLU A 69 -1.40 11.03 13.40
CA GLU A 69 -2.79 11.42 13.50
C GLU A 69 -3.34 11.68 12.11
N PHE A 70 -4.67 11.60 11.98
CA PHE A 70 -5.35 11.82 10.72
C PHE A 70 -4.95 13.16 10.06
N LYS A 71 -4.82 14.22 10.85
CA LYS A 71 -4.47 15.54 10.31
C LYS A 71 -3.13 15.55 9.57
N HIS A 72 -2.20 14.68 9.95
CA HIS A 72 -0.88 14.62 9.31
C HIS A 72 -0.95 14.11 7.88
N LEU A 73 -2.05 13.43 7.50
CA LEU A 73 -2.21 12.93 6.15
C LEU A 73 -2.31 14.03 5.09
N PHE A 74 -2.62 15.25 5.51
CA PHE A 74 -2.78 16.36 4.58
C PHE A 74 -1.47 17.09 4.28
N GLU A 75 -0.48 16.94 5.11
CA GLU A 75 0.73 17.77 5.01
C GLU A 75 2.01 16.97 4.84
N GLU A 76 2.10 15.80 5.44
CA GLU A 76 3.38 15.11 5.61
C GLU A 76 3.48 13.78 4.86
N VAL A 77 2.48 13.41 4.10
CA VAL A 77 2.46 12.09 3.45
C VAL A 77 3.00 12.16 2.05
N ASN A 78 3.98 11.31 1.78
CA ASN A 78 4.45 11.07 0.42
C ASN A 78 3.59 9.97 -0.19
N CYS A 79 2.78 10.33 -1.17
CA CYS A 79 1.94 9.37 -1.89
C CYS A 79 2.70 8.81 -3.09
N PRO A 80 2.45 7.57 -3.48
CA PRO A 80 1.53 6.63 -2.84
C PRO A 80 2.09 6.05 -1.56
N ALA A 81 1.21 5.75 -0.61
CA ALA A 81 1.58 5.17 0.66
C ALA A 81 0.63 4.04 1.01
N ILE A 82 1.12 3.04 1.73
CA ILE A 82 0.25 1.99 2.25
C ILE A 82 -0.35 2.50 3.56
N VAL A 83 -1.66 2.39 3.68
CA VAL A 83 -2.38 2.84 4.87
C VAL A 83 -3.10 1.65 5.48
N HIS A 84 -3.04 1.58 6.81
CA HIS A 84 -3.68 0.52 7.56
C HIS A 84 -5.05 1.01 8.06
N LEU A 85 -6.08 0.28 7.68
CA LEU A 85 -7.46 0.60 8.04
C LEU A 85 -8.05 -0.52 8.89
N LYS A 86 -9.02 -0.15 9.72
CA LYS A 86 -9.84 -1.11 10.42
C LYS A 86 -11.26 -0.92 9.95
N GLN A 87 -11.82 -1.96 9.33
CA GLN A 87 -13.18 -1.96 8.80
C GLN A 87 -13.95 -3.02 9.56
N ASP A 88 -14.90 -2.59 10.39
CA ASP A 88 -15.57 -3.45 11.35
C ASP A 88 -14.50 -4.10 12.26
N ASP A 89 -14.40 -5.42 12.28
CA ASP A 89 -13.39 -6.12 13.09
C ASP A 89 -12.20 -6.60 12.27
N LEU A 90 -12.11 -6.18 11.01
CA LEU A 90 -11.05 -6.63 10.11
C LEU A 90 -10.07 -5.52 9.82
N TYR A 91 -8.79 -5.86 9.84
CA TYR A 91 -7.73 -4.95 9.41
C TYR A 91 -7.48 -5.13 7.94
N HIS A 92 -7.17 -4.02 7.27
CA HIS A 92 -7.03 -4.00 5.83
C HIS A 92 -5.96 -3.00 5.41
N TYR A 93 -5.18 -3.35 4.38
CA TYR A 93 -4.22 -2.44 3.79
C TYR A 93 -4.77 -1.90 2.48
N VAL A 94 -4.59 -0.61 2.28
CA VAL A 94 -4.96 0.06 1.02
C VAL A 94 -3.82 0.99 0.61
N ILE A 95 -3.86 1.48 -0.62
CA ILE A 95 -2.92 2.49 -1.10
C ILE A 95 -3.60 3.85 -1.06
N LEU A 96 -2.99 4.79 -0.37
CA LEU A 96 -3.39 6.19 -0.49
C LEU A 96 -2.62 6.77 -1.67
N TYR A 97 -3.32 6.95 -2.78
CA TYR A 97 -2.70 7.46 -4.00
C TYR A 97 -2.58 8.97 -4.00
N LYS A 98 -3.58 9.66 -3.50
CA LYS A 98 -3.57 11.11 -3.56
C LYS A 98 -4.53 11.70 -2.53
N VAL A 99 -4.14 12.83 -1.99
CA VAL A 99 -5.00 13.63 -1.11
C VAL A 99 -5.59 14.73 -1.99
N LYS A 100 -6.90 14.70 -2.15
CA LYS A 100 -7.63 15.68 -2.96
C LYS A 100 -8.42 16.61 -2.07
N ASP A 101 -8.92 17.67 -2.67
CA ASP A 101 -9.84 18.56 -1.97
C ASP A 101 -11.17 17.84 -1.81
N GLY A 102 -11.51 17.52 -0.57
CA GLY A 102 -12.77 16.87 -0.24
C GLY A 102 -12.74 15.34 -0.16
N TYR A 103 -11.69 14.68 -0.63
CA TYR A 103 -11.62 13.23 -0.56
C TYR A 103 -10.19 12.71 -0.71
N PHE A 104 -10.01 11.45 -0.34
CA PHE A 104 -8.79 10.70 -0.61
C PHE A 104 -9.00 9.76 -1.78
N LEU A 105 -8.05 9.73 -2.70
CA LEU A 105 -8.05 8.74 -3.78
C LEU A 105 -7.32 7.51 -3.29
N VAL A 106 -8.05 6.40 -3.21
CA VAL A 106 -7.57 5.18 -2.55
C VAL A 106 -7.60 4.01 -3.51
N GLY A 107 -6.50 3.28 -3.58
CA GLY A 107 -6.45 2.00 -4.27
C GLY A 107 -6.72 0.90 -3.26
N ASP A 108 -7.90 0.33 -3.32
CA ASP A 108 -8.32 -0.71 -2.38
C ASP A 108 -8.26 -2.07 -3.07
N PRO A 109 -7.41 -3.00 -2.61
CA PRO A 109 -7.34 -4.32 -3.23
C PRO A 109 -8.66 -5.09 -3.23
N ALA A 110 -9.57 -4.73 -2.33
CA ALA A 110 -10.88 -5.38 -2.27
C ALA A 110 -11.92 -4.71 -3.15
N LYS A 111 -11.75 -3.42 -3.46
CA LYS A 111 -12.82 -2.64 -4.12
C LYS A 111 -12.40 -1.95 -5.41
N GLY A 112 -11.11 -1.72 -5.62
CA GLY A 112 -10.62 -0.99 -6.77
C GLY A 112 -10.23 0.44 -6.41
N LEU A 113 -10.20 1.31 -7.43
CA LEU A 113 -9.87 2.72 -7.23
C LEU A 113 -11.12 3.45 -6.76
N ILE A 114 -11.09 3.95 -5.54
CA ILE A 114 -12.27 4.57 -4.92
C ILE A 114 -11.92 5.95 -4.36
N LYS A 115 -12.95 6.75 -4.18
CA LYS A 115 -12.86 8.04 -3.50
C LYS A 115 -13.45 7.84 -2.12
N MET A 116 -12.65 8.10 -1.09
CA MET A 116 -13.13 8.02 0.28
C MET A 116 -13.24 9.42 0.86
N SER A 117 -14.38 9.70 1.48
CA SER A 117 -14.54 10.98 2.19
C SER A 117 -13.57 11.04 3.37
N TYR A 118 -13.22 12.23 3.79
CA TYR A 118 -12.36 12.41 4.95
C TYR A 118 -12.97 11.77 6.19
N GLU A 119 -14.29 11.92 6.34
CA GLU A 119 -14.98 11.34 7.48
C GLU A 119 -14.90 9.83 7.50
N SER A 120 -15.19 9.19 6.38
CA SER A 120 -15.14 7.73 6.28
C SER A 120 -13.73 7.21 6.55
N PHE A 121 -12.75 7.85 5.93
CA PHE A 121 -11.35 7.44 6.10
C PHE A 121 -10.90 7.60 7.55
N SER A 122 -11.23 8.74 8.19
CA SER A 122 -10.81 9.01 9.55
C SER A 122 -11.34 8.00 10.55
N LYS A 123 -12.55 7.49 10.30
CA LYS A 123 -13.15 6.48 11.16
C LYS A 123 -12.43 5.13 11.08
N GLN A 124 -11.78 4.86 9.97
CA GLN A 124 -11.14 3.58 9.71
C GLN A 124 -9.63 3.62 9.92
N PHE A 125 -9.03 4.79 9.85
CA PHE A 125 -7.57 4.93 9.94
C PHE A 125 -7.06 4.52 11.32
N THR A 126 -6.11 3.58 11.34
CA THR A 126 -5.54 3.07 12.59
C THR A 126 -4.39 3.93 13.12
N GLY A 127 -3.91 4.86 12.32
CA GLY A 127 -2.73 5.66 12.66
C GLY A 127 -1.45 5.15 12.02
N ILE A 128 -1.48 3.99 11.38
CA ILE A 128 -0.29 3.38 10.79
C ILE A 128 -0.26 3.63 9.29
N ILE A 129 0.85 4.18 8.83
CA ILE A 129 1.10 4.44 7.41
C ILE A 129 2.51 4.00 7.07
N ILE A 130 2.67 3.42 5.89
CA ILE A 130 3.97 3.01 5.37
C ILE A 130 4.27 3.88 4.16
N MET A 131 5.34 4.65 4.26
CA MET A 131 5.75 5.55 3.17
C MET A 131 7.04 5.06 2.54
N ILE A 132 7.14 5.25 1.23
CA ILE A 132 8.39 4.99 0.51
C ILE A 132 9.28 6.23 0.72
N ASP A 133 10.35 6.06 1.48
CA ASP A 133 11.27 7.15 1.76
C ASP A 133 12.33 7.31 0.69
N HIS A 134 12.69 6.20 0.04
CA HIS A 134 13.71 6.22 -0.99
C HIS A 134 13.43 5.15 -2.02
N VAL A 135 13.51 5.55 -3.29
CA VAL A 135 13.37 4.64 -4.41
C VAL A 135 14.77 4.35 -4.92
N GLY A 136 15.26 3.15 -4.62
CA GLY A 136 16.58 2.74 -5.07
C GLY A 136 16.61 2.49 -6.57
N MET A 137 17.81 2.31 -7.09
CA MET A 137 17.96 1.98 -8.50
C MET A 137 17.32 0.65 -8.77
N PRO A 138 16.54 0.53 -9.85
CA PRO A 138 15.99 -0.77 -10.22
C PRO A 138 17.12 -1.72 -10.53
N ILE A 139 16.88 -3.02 -10.28
CA ILE A 139 17.83 -4.03 -10.71
C ILE A 139 17.76 -4.07 -12.23
N THR A 140 18.85 -3.70 -12.87
CA THR A 140 18.93 -3.81 -14.31
C THR A 140 19.82 -5.00 -14.63
N LYS A 141 19.53 -5.63 -15.77
CA LYS A 141 20.43 -6.67 -16.24
C LYS A 141 21.76 -6.01 -16.58
N ARG A 142 22.79 -6.53 -16.01
CA ARG A 142 24.12 -6.11 -16.43
C ARG A 142 24.47 -6.79 -17.72
N THR A 143 24.85 -6.00 -18.60
CA THR A 143 25.36 -6.51 -19.88
C THR A 143 26.85 -6.34 -19.94
#